data_7a1a2ae4290f1e8bbf615e1e730287e6
#
_entry.id   7a1a2ae4290f1e8bbf615e1e730287e6
#
_cell.length_a   1.000
_cell.length_b   1.000
_cell.length_c   1.000
_cell.angle_alpha   90.00
_cell.angle_beta   90.00
_cell.angle_gamma   90.00
#
_symmetry.space_group_name_H-M   'P 1'
#
loop_
_entity.id
_entity.type
_entity.pdbx_description
1 polymer ?
#
loop_
_entity_poly.entity_id
_entity_poly.type
_entity_poly.pdbx_seq_one_letter_code
_entity_poly.pdbx_strand_id
1 'polypeptide(L)'
;IEPSKYPILASNSNPMERMWAEGTWLRAYLAHGCYWHRCGFCDTSLDYVCSYKRVYVEKLHKGLYEQGKKLGVAGVHLVDEAAPPVALKDFALLNLKESKPLSFWGNIRFEKSFNRDLADFLAHGGLTGVSGGIEIACGIGLDSICKGIDIDTIVSACAAFKEAGILTHAYMIYGYWLETEQILVDSMETLRQLFQEGLLDSAFWHKFVLTKHSTVFKEYLSGKHPELNPLALDGSIIPQNKPFNLQENFAG
;
A
#
# COMPACT_ATOMS: atom_id res chain seq x y z
N ILE A 1 -11.12 23.37 3.26
CA ILE A 1 -11.05 23.11 4.73
C ILE A 1 -9.73 23.73 5.18
N GLU A 2 -9.75 24.62 6.17
CA GLU A 2 -8.54 25.19 6.75
C GLU A 2 -8.02 24.25 7.84
N PRO A 3 -6.87 23.57 7.66
CA PRO A 3 -6.33 22.64 8.66
C PRO A 3 -6.06 23.29 10.03
N SER A 4 -5.81 24.61 10.05
CA SER A 4 -5.57 25.38 11.27
C SER A 4 -6.79 25.47 12.21
N LYS A 5 -7.98 25.11 11.74
CA LYS A 5 -9.21 25.10 12.56
C LYS A 5 -9.42 23.78 13.32
N TYR A 6 -8.61 22.77 13.04
CA TYR A 6 -8.73 21.47 13.68
C TYR A 6 -7.59 21.26 14.67
N PRO A 7 -7.87 20.69 15.85
CA PRO A 7 -6.80 20.32 16.77
C PRO A 7 -5.90 19.29 16.09
N ILE A 8 -4.61 19.56 16.09
CA ILE A 8 -3.61 18.60 15.63
C ILE A 8 -3.15 17.75 16.82
N LEU A 9 -2.82 16.50 16.56
CA LEU A 9 -2.37 15.57 17.62
C LEU A 9 -1.17 16.10 18.41
N ALA A 10 -0.28 16.86 17.77
CA ALA A 10 0.85 17.50 18.43
C ALA A 10 0.44 18.52 19.52
N SER A 11 -0.76 19.07 19.45
CA SER A 11 -1.32 19.99 20.47
C SER A 11 -2.15 19.29 21.54
N ASN A 12 -2.36 17.97 21.40
CA ASN A 12 -3.12 17.20 22.37
C ASN A 12 -2.28 16.96 23.63
N SER A 13 -2.89 17.19 24.79
CA SER A 13 -2.24 16.97 26.08
C SER A 13 -2.18 15.49 26.48
N ASN A 14 -2.93 14.61 25.82
CA ASN A 14 -2.94 13.18 26.12
C ASN A 14 -1.63 12.50 25.66
N PRO A 15 -0.78 12.02 26.60
CA PRO A 15 0.48 11.36 26.23
C PRO A 15 0.30 10.10 25.39
N MET A 16 -0.82 9.38 25.56
CA MET A 16 -1.11 8.16 24.79
C MET A 16 -1.34 8.47 23.31
N GLU A 17 -2.04 9.55 22.99
CA GLU A 17 -2.25 9.96 21.61
C GLU A 17 -0.93 10.35 20.93
N ARG A 18 -0.01 10.96 21.67
CA ARG A 18 1.34 11.28 21.17
C ARG A 18 2.18 10.03 20.91
N MET A 19 2.03 8.98 21.73
CA MET A 19 2.72 7.69 21.49
C MET A 19 2.24 6.99 20.21
N TRP A 20 0.94 7.06 19.94
CA TRP A 20 0.37 6.40 18.76
C TRP A 20 0.48 7.24 17.48
N ALA A 21 0.69 8.53 17.59
CA ALA A 21 0.69 9.44 16.44
C ALA A 21 2.08 9.72 15.87
N GLU A 22 3.16 9.21 16.45
CA GLU A 22 4.56 9.36 16.00
C GLU A 22 4.89 10.71 15.31
N GLY A 23 4.35 11.79 15.87
CA GLY A 23 4.42 13.11 15.26
C GLY A 23 3.21 13.44 14.38
N THR A 24 3.15 14.67 13.95
CA THR A 24 2.07 15.17 13.10
C THR A 24 2.51 15.08 11.64
N TRP A 25 1.76 14.34 10.85
CA TRP A 25 1.96 14.20 9.41
C TRP A 25 0.85 14.90 8.65
N LEU A 26 1.22 15.69 7.64
CA LEU A 26 0.27 16.11 6.61
C LEU A 26 -0.13 14.89 5.78
N ARG A 27 -1.38 14.82 5.37
CA ARG A 27 -1.87 13.71 4.55
C ARG A 27 -2.29 14.22 3.18
N ALA A 28 -1.85 13.54 2.14
CA ALA A 28 -2.15 13.87 0.76
C ALA A 28 -2.08 12.62 -0.10
N TYR A 29 -2.52 12.71 -1.36
CA TYR A 29 -2.31 11.68 -2.37
C TYR A 29 -1.84 12.33 -3.68
N LEU A 30 -1.03 11.62 -4.44
CA LEU A 30 -0.50 12.02 -5.73
C LEU A 30 -1.41 11.61 -6.88
N ALA A 31 -2.26 10.61 -6.63
CA ALA A 31 -3.30 10.18 -7.57
C ALA A 31 -4.53 9.67 -6.83
N HIS A 32 -5.70 9.93 -7.36
CA HIS A 32 -6.91 9.24 -6.99
C HIS A 32 -6.95 7.88 -7.70
N GLY A 33 -7.33 6.82 -7.00
CA GLY A 33 -7.41 5.47 -7.53
C GLY A 33 -6.06 4.79 -7.78
N CYS A 34 -6.11 3.52 -8.11
CA CYS A 34 -4.94 2.70 -8.39
C CYS A 34 -4.71 2.59 -9.90
N TYR A 35 -3.50 2.91 -10.37
CA TYR A 35 -3.17 2.81 -11.79
C TYR A 35 -3.15 1.38 -12.32
N TRP A 36 -2.98 0.37 -11.44
CA TRP A 36 -3.07 -1.05 -11.83
C TRP A 36 -4.51 -1.56 -11.86
N HIS A 37 -5.28 -1.38 -10.80
CA HIS A 37 -6.70 -1.74 -10.58
C HIS A 37 -7.16 -3.09 -11.18
N ARG A 38 -6.31 -4.14 -11.15
CA ARG A 38 -6.59 -5.47 -11.72
C ARG A 38 -6.50 -6.61 -10.72
N CYS A 39 -6.06 -6.34 -9.48
CA CYS A 39 -5.93 -7.38 -8.46
C CYS A 39 -7.28 -8.01 -8.17
N GLY A 40 -7.35 -9.36 -8.16
CA GLY A 40 -8.59 -10.11 -7.98
C GLY A 40 -9.31 -9.83 -6.67
N PHE A 41 -8.55 -9.57 -5.61
CA PHE A 41 -9.05 -9.30 -4.27
C PHE A 41 -9.51 -7.85 -4.03
N CYS A 42 -9.08 -6.89 -4.88
CA CYS A 42 -9.39 -5.48 -4.71
C CYS A 42 -10.81 -5.12 -5.12
N ASP A 43 -11.34 -4.06 -4.51
CA ASP A 43 -12.66 -3.47 -4.80
C ASP A 43 -12.68 -2.70 -6.14
N THR A 44 -12.30 -3.39 -7.22
CA THR A 44 -12.09 -2.83 -8.56
C THR A 44 -13.32 -2.17 -9.19
N SER A 45 -14.50 -2.28 -8.57
CA SER A 45 -15.71 -1.58 -9.01
C SER A 45 -15.97 -0.26 -8.30
N LEU A 46 -15.21 0.05 -7.28
CA LEU A 46 -15.37 1.30 -6.53
C LEU A 46 -14.47 2.39 -7.11
N ASP A 47 -14.98 3.61 -7.11
CA ASP A 47 -14.34 4.79 -7.70
C ASP A 47 -12.91 5.02 -7.15
N TYR A 48 -12.73 4.88 -5.85
CA TYR A 48 -11.42 5.07 -5.22
C TYR A 48 -10.34 4.05 -5.63
N VAL A 49 -10.73 2.95 -6.32
CA VAL A 49 -9.79 1.99 -6.90
C VAL A 49 -9.69 2.16 -8.41
N CYS A 50 -10.84 2.21 -9.13
CA CYS A 50 -10.85 2.15 -10.60
C CYS A 50 -10.67 3.49 -11.31
N SER A 51 -10.98 4.61 -10.67
CA SER A 51 -10.91 5.94 -11.29
C SER A 51 -9.54 6.57 -11.12
N TYR A 52 -8.55 6.06 -11.86
CA TYR A 52 -7.20 6.59 -11.78
C TYR A 52 -7.09 8.00 -12.39
N LYS A 53 -6.69 8.96 -11.56
CA LYS A 53 -6.45 10.35 -11.98
C LYS A 53 -5.33 10.99 -11.15
N ARG A 54 -4.25 11.39 -11.80
CA ARG A 54 -3.16 12.12 -11.15
C ARG A 54 -3.60 13.51 -10.71
N VAL A 55 -3.09 13.95 -9.56
CA VAL A 55 -3.25 15.34 -9.11
C VAL A 55 -2.21 16.25 -9.79
N TYR A 56 -2.42 17.54 -9.70
CA TYR A 56 -1.44 18.53 -10.15
C TYR A 56 -0.36 18.69 -9.05
N VAL A 57 0.74 17.98 -9.21
CA VAL A 57 1.76 17.79 -8.18
C VAL A 57 2.40 19.10 -7.71
N GLU A 58 2.66 20.06 -8.60
CA GLU A 58 3.22 21.37 -8.24
C GLU A 58 2.33 22.14 -7.27
N LYS A 59 1.02 22.17 -7.55
CA LYS A 59 0.05 22.84 -6.68
C LYS A 59 -0.08 22.14 -5.33
N LEU A 60 -0.07 20.80 -5.34
CA LEU A 60 -0.11 19.99 -4.12
C LEU A 60 1.13 20.23 -3.26
N HIS A 61 2.32 20.11 -3.85
CA HIS A 61 3.59 20.32 -3.14
C HIS A 61 3.64 21.71 -2.51
N LYS A 62 3.35 22.75 -3.27
CA LYS A 62 3.29 24.14 -2.77
C LYS A 62 2.35 24.26 -1.58
N GLY A 63 1.13 23.72 -1.67
CA GLY A 63 0.16 23.75 -0.58
C GLY A 63 0.62 23.03 0.66
N LEU A 64 1.21 21.85 0.51
CA LEU A 64 1.76 21.06 1.63
C LEU A 64 2.93 21.79 2.29
N TYR A 65 3.84 22.35 1.50
CA TYR A 65 4.99 23.09 2.00
C TYR A 65 4.58 24.34 2.81
N GLU A 66 3.62 25.12 2.29
CA GLU A 66 3.07 26.28 2.99
C GLU A 66 2.36 25.89 4.29
N GLN A 67 1.55 24.81 4.25
CA GLN A 67 0.86 24.30 5.45
C GLN A 67 1.87 23.73 6.46
N GLY A 68 2.86 23.01 6.02
CA GLY A 68 3.92 22.49 6.87
C GLY A 68 4.65 23.59 7.63
N LYS A 69 5.02 24.68 6.95
CA LYS A 69 5.61 25.86 7.59
C LYS A 69 4.67 26.50 8.61
N LYS A 70 3.41 26.65 8.27
CA LYS A 70 2.40 27.26 9.17
C LYS A 70 2.15 26.45 10.43
N LEU A 71 2.17 25.11 10.32
CA LEU A 71 1.87 24.17 11.40
C LEU A 71 3.11 23.66 12.14
N GLY A 72 4.33 23.97 11.65
CA GLY A 72 5.56 23.40 12.20
C GLY A 72 5.72 21.91 11.88
N VAL A 73 5.13 21.43 10.78
CA VAL A 73 5.13 20.02 10.37
C VAL A 73 6.01 19.85 9.13
N ALA A 74 6.99 18.96 9.20
CA ALA A 74 7.89 18.67 8.10
C ALA A 74 7.63 17.29 7.42
N GLY A 75 6.63 16.55 7.90
CA GLY A 75 6.33 15.20 7.40
C GLY A 75 5.04 15.13 6.58
N VAL A 76 5.06 14.33 5.50
CA VAL A 76 3.90 14.05 4.65
C VAL A 76 3.68 12.54 4.52
N HIS A 77 2.50 12.08 4.85
CA HIS A 77 2.04 10.73 4.53
C HIS A 77 1.23 10.77 3.24
N LEU A 78 1.74 10.11 2.21
CA LEU A 78 1.06 9.93 0.94
C LEU A 78 0.12 8.73 1.05
N VAL A 79 -1.19 9.02 1.12
CA VAL A 79 -2.25 8.02 1.34
C VAL A 79 -2.82 7.48 0.03
N ASP A 80 -1.99 7.35 -0.99
CA ASP A 80 -2.37 6.76 -2.27
C ASP A 80 -2.72 5.27 -2.11
N GLU A 81 -3.59 4.74 -2.97
CA GLU A 81 -3.73 3.28 -3.13
C GLU A 81 -2.43 2.66 -3.68
N ALA A 82 -1.79 3.35 -4.60
CA ALA A 82 -0.45 3.08 -5.10
C ALA A 82 0.10 4.38 -5.71
N ALA A 83 1.04 5.02 -5.06
CA ALA A 83 1.64 6.27 -5.53
C ALA A 83 2.38 6.03 -6.86
N PRO A 84 2.04 6.77 -7.93
CA PRO A 84 2.68 6.57 -9.23
C PRO A 84 4.16 7.00 -9.19
N PRO A 85 5.10 6.18 -9.70
CA PRO A 85 6.54 6.51 -9.68
C PRO A 85 6.88 7.86 -10.30
N VAL A 86 6.19 8.22 -11.39
CA VAL A 86 6.39 9.53 -12.05
C VAL A 86 5.94 10.68 -11.15
N ALA A 87 4.82 10.53 -10.44
CA ALA A 87 4.34 11.57 -9.54
C ALA A 87 5.20 11.70 -8.28
N LEU A 88 5.74 10.58 -7.76
CA LEU A 88 6.76 10.60 -6.69
C LEU A 88 8.01 11.34 -7.14
N LYS A 89 8.50 11.07 -8.36
CA LYS A 89 9.64 11.77 -8.94
C LYS A 89 9.39 13.28 -9.07
N ASP A 90 8.21 13.67 -9.59
CA ASP A 90 7.82 15.08 -9.72
C ASP A 90 7.78 15.76 -8.34
N PHE A 91 7.22 15.08 -7.32
CA PHE A 91 7.18 15.59 -5.95
C PHE A 91 8.57 15.76 -5.34
N ALA A 92 9.43 14.75 -5.47
CA ALA A 92 10.81 14.78 -5.00
C ALA A 92 11.61 15.92 -5.68
N LEU A 93 11.42 16.11 -6.99
CA LEU A 93 12.08 17.18 -7.75
C LEU A 93 11.71 18.58 -7.25
N LEU A 94 10.44 18.79 -6.90
CA LEU A 94 9.98 20.06 -6.32
C LEU A 94 10.53 20.23 -4.90
N ASN A 95 10.54 19.16 -4.12
CA ASN A 95 11.02 19.16 -2.76
C ASN A 95 12.52 19.49 -2.64
N LEU A 96 13.33 19.02 -3.60
CA LEU A 96 14.77 19.34 -3.69
C LEU A 96 15.06 20.83 -3.91
N LYS A 97 14.08 21.60 -4.38
CA LYS A 97 14.24 23.07 -4.59
C LYS A 97 14.02 23.86 -3.30
N GLU A 98 13.51 23.22 -2.25
CA GLU A 98 13.20 23.88 -0.99
C GLU A 98 14.42 23.90 -0.05
N SER A 99 14.56 24.99 0.73
CA SER A 99 15.65 25.13 1.71
C SER A 99 15.53 24.16 2.90
N LYS A 100 14.30 23.72 3.20
CA LYS A 100 13.96 22.74 4.22
C LYS A 100 12.97 21.74 3.62
N PRO A 101 13.44 20.72 2.91
CA PRO A 101 12.56 19.77 2.23
C PRO A 101 11.68 19.01 3.23
N LEU A 102 10.50 18.61 2.78
CA LEU A 102 9.59 17.75 3.52
C LEU A 102 10.12 16.32 3.51
N SER A 103 10.01 15.61 4.62
CA SER A 103 10.13 14.15 4.63
C SER A 103 8.80 13.53 4.25
N PHE A 104 8.79 12.50 3.43
CA PHE A 104 7.54 11.85 3.06
C PHE A 104 7.69 10.33 2.96
N TRP A 105 6.56 9.64 3.09
CA TRP A 105 6.44 8.20 2.91
C TRP A 105 5.05 7.87 2.36
N GLY A 106 4.87 6.68 1.82
CA GLY A 106 3.56 6.30 1.30
C GLY A 106 3.49 4.93 0.66
N ASN A 107 2.29 4.58 0.19
CA ASN A 107 2.02 3.30 -0.43
C ASN A 107 2.45 3.29 -1.89
N ILE A 108 3.09 2.21 -2.30
CA ILE A 108 3.54 1.96 -3.67
C ILE A 108 3.15 0.55 -4.14
N ARG A 109 3.42 0.25 -5.39
CA ARG A 109 3.57 -1.12 -5.89
C ARG A 109 5.06 -1.39 -6.10
N PHE A 110 5.56 -2.54 -5.65
CA PHE A 110 6.92 -2.96 -5.97
C PHE A 110 7.00 -3.34 -7.46
N GLU A 111 7.59 -2.48 -8.27
CA GLU A 111 7.64 -2.67 -9.73
C GLU A 111 8.97 -2.21 -10.33
N LYS A 112 9.23 -2.63 -11.58
CA LYS A 112 10.52 -2.43 -12.28
C LYS A 112 10.97 -0.98 -12.41
N SER A 113 10.04 -0.03 -12.33
CA SER A 113 10.36 1.40 -12.36
C SER A 113 11.16 1.85 -11.14
N PHE A 114 11.05 1.18 -10.00
CA PHE A 114 11.85 1.46 -8.81
C PHE A 114 13.22 0.78 -8.90
N ASN A 115 14.04 1.28 -9.79
CA ASN A 115 15.45 0.93 -9.88
C ASN A 115 16.29 1.80 -8.94
N ARG A 116 17.60 1.50 -8.85
CA ARG A 116 18.53 2.20 -7.98
C ARG A 116 18.54 3.72 -8.21
N ASP A 117 18.63 4.15 -9.47
CA ASP A 117 18.71 5.57 -9.80
C ASP A 117 17.48 6.35 -9.33
N LEU A 118 16.28 5.74 -9.51
CA LEU A 118 15.06 6.35 -9.03
C LEU A 118 14.97 6.33 -7.50
N ALA A 119 15.37 5.23 -6.85
CA ALA A 119 15.35 5.12 -5.39
C ALA A 119 16.30 6.15 -4.75
N ASP A 120 17.54 6.26 -5.25
CA ASP A 120 18.51 7.26 -4.79
C ASP A 120 17.97 8.69 -4.98
N PHE A 121 17.37 8.98 -6.14
CA PHE A 121 16.77 10.28 -6.41
C PHE A 121 15.62 10.60 -5.44
N LEU A 122 14.75 9.62 -5.17
CA LEU A 122 13.63 9.77 -4.24
C LEU A 122 14.10 9.97 -2.80
N ALA A 123 15.14 9.23 -2.36
CA ALA A 123 15.74 9.39 -1.03
C ALA A 123 16.29 10.81 -0.84
N HIS A 124 17.07 11.30 -1.81
CA HIS A 124 17.56 12.69 -1.80
C HIS A 124 16.41 13.70 -1.80
N GLY A 125 15.31 13.38 -2.48
CA GLY A 125 14.10 14.20 -2.53
C GLY A 125 13.24 14.14 -1.27
N GLY A 126 13.63 13.35 -0.24
CA GLY A 126 12.95 13.30 1.06
C GLY A 126 12.04 12.11 1.29
N LEU A 127 12.04 11.10 0.39
CA LEU A 127 11.35 9.84 0.64
C LEU A 127 12.10 9.04 1.71
N THR A 128 11.42 8.75 2.82
CA THR A 128 12.03 8.05 3.97
C THR A 128 11.55 6.61 4.12
N GLY A 129 10.40 6.28 3.55
CA GLY A 129 9.84 4.95 3.63
C GLY A 129 8.77 4.69 2.59
N VAL A 130 8.59 3.43 2.26
CA VAL A 130 7.53 2.94 1.38
C VAL A 130 6.82 1.76 2.03
N SER A 131 5.52 1.67 1.80
CA SER A 131 4.74 0.46 2.07
C SER A 131 4.14 -0.06 0.77
N GLY A 132 4.08 -1.37 0.61
CA GLY A 132 3.53 -1.95 -0.61
C GLY A 132 3.00 -3.35 -0.40
N GLY A 133 1.98 -3.72 -1.17
CA GLY A 133 1.45 -5.07 -1.18
C GLY A 133 2.36 -6.00 -1.97
N ILE A 134 2.97 -6.97 -1.29
CA ILE A 134 3.48 -8.19 -1.92
C ILE A 134 2.34 -9.18 -2.05
N GLU A 135 1.50 -9.23 -1.05
CA GLU A 135 0.31 -10.06 -0.87
C GLU A 135 0.67 -11.53 -0.70
N ILE A 136 1.17 -12.18 -1.74
CA ILE A 136 1.55 -13.60 -1.76
C ILE A 136 2.93 -13.70 -2.39
N ALA A 137 3.93 -14.02 -1.57
CA ALA A 137 5.33 -13.99 -2.00
C ALA A 137 5.77 -15.27 -2.72
N CYS A 138 4.96 -15.76 -3.68
CA CYS A 138 5.34 -16.82 -4.61
C CYS A 138 4.71 -16.57 -5.99
N GLY A 139 5.35 -17.06 -7.05
CA GLY A 139 4.93 -16.78 -8.44
C GLY A 139 3.51 -17.21 -8.74
N ILE A 140 3.14 -18.45 -8.39
CA ILE A 140 1.78 -18.98 -8.60
C ILE A 140 0.74 -18.14 -7.85
N GLY A 141 1.04 -17.73 -6.63
CA GLY A 141 0.15 -16.89 -5.84
C GLY A 141 -0.05 -15.51 -6.45
N LEU A 142 1.02 -14.84 -6.87
CA LEU A 142 0.97 -13.52 -7.53
C LEU A 142 0.14 -13.55 -8.80
N ASP A 143 0.28 -14.60 -9.61
CA ASP A 143 -0.49 -14.79 -10.84
C ASP A 143 -1.97 -15.03 -10.53
N SER A 144 -2.28 -15.85 -9.53
CA SER A 144 -3.64 -16.20 -9.14
C SER A 144 -4.49 -15.00 -8.71
N ILE A 145 -3.86 -13.99 -8.12
CA ILE A 145 -4.51 -12.74 -7.69
C ILE A 145 -4.37 -11.60 -8.71
N CYS A 146 -3.81 -11.87 -9.89
CA CYS A 146 -3.57 -10.86 -10.95
C CYS A 146 -2.75 -9.65 -10.45
N LYS A 147 -1.74 -9.91 -9.61
CA LYS A 147 -0.89 -8.84 -9.06
C LYS A 147 -0.05 -8.14 -10.15
N GLY A 148 0.36 -8.89 -11.18
CA GLY A 148 1.08 -8.36 -12.34
C GLY A 148 2.51 -7.91 -12.05
N ILE A 149 3.12 -8.50 -11.04
CA ILE A 149 4.55 -8.40 -10.69
C ILE A 149 5.06 -9.80 -10.36
N ASP A 150 6.34 -10.01 -10.47
CA ASP A 150 7.04 -11.24 -10.10
C ASP A 150 7.96 -11.03 -8.87
N ILE A 151 8.45 -12.12 -8.32
CA ILE A 151 9.32 -12.08 -7.13
C ILE A 151 10.63 -11.34 -7.43
N ASP A 152 11.22 -11.55 -8.60
CA ASP A 152 12.48 -10.89 -8.99
C ASP A 152 12.30 -9.36 -9.03
N THR A 153 11.16 -8.90 -9.51
CA THR A 153 10.80 -7.48 -9.51
C THR A 153 10.67 -6.93 -8.09
N ILE A 154 10.02 -7.69 -7.19
CA ILE A 154 9.89 -7.31 -5.77
C ILE A 154 11.27 -7.21 -5.11
N VAL A 155 12.10 -8.25 -5.26
CA VAL A 155 13.46 -8.29 -4.72
C VAL A 155 14.28 -7.11 -5.21
N SER A 156 14.26 -6.86 -6.53
CA SER A 156 15.01 -5.77 -7.15
C SER A 156 14.58 -4.39 -6.64
N ALA A 157 13.28 -4.16 -6.50
CA ALA A 157 12.76 -2.90 -5.96
C ALA A 157 13.11 -2.71 -4.47
N CYS A 158 12.96 -3.76 -3.65
CA CYS A 158 13.34 -3.73 -2.24
C CYS A 158 14.85 -3.47 -2.07
N ALA A 159 15.70 -4.11 -2.89
CA ALA A 159 17.14 -3.88 -2.88
C ALA A 159 17.50 -2.42 -3.22
N ALA A 160 16.84 -1.87 -4.25
CA ALA A 160 17.05 -0.46 -4.63
C ALA A 160 16.67 0.50 -3.48
N PHE A 161 15.55 0.28 -2.81
CA PHE A 161 15.13 1.08 -1.66
C PHE A 161 16.11 0.94 -0.48
N LYS A 162 16.51 -0.29 -0.15
CA LYS A 162 17.47 -0.53 0.92
C LYS A 162 18.80 0.19 0.67
N GLU A 163 19.35 0.07 -0.53
CA GLU A 163 20.60 0.72 -0.90
C GLU A 163 20.51 2.25 -0.85
N ALA A 164 19.32 2.81 -1.12
CA ALA A 164 19.04 4.22 -0.99
C ALA A 164 18.72 4.67 0.45
N GLY A 165 18.67 3.76 1.42
CA GLY A 165 18.32 4.06 2.81
C GLY A 165 16.85 4.35 3.06
N ILE A 166 15.96 3.90 2.17
CA ILE A 166 14.51 4.03 2.29
C ILE A 166 13.95 2.79 3.00
N LEU A 167 13.20 3.00 4.07
CA LEU A 167 12.55 1.92 4.83
C LEU A 167 11.45 1.25 3.99
N THR A 168 11.35 -0.08 4.10
CA THR A 168 10.38 -0.88 3.35
C THR A 168 9.44 -1.65 4.26
N HIS A 169 8.14 -1.54 3.99
CA HIS A 169 7.08 -2.30 4.66
C HIS A 169 6.26 -3.09 3.65
N ALA A 170 5.98 -4.36 3.94
CA ALA A 170 5.19 -5.23 3.07
C ALA A 170 3.83 -5.56 3.68
N TYR A 171 2.77 -5.52 2.86
CA TYR A 171 1.49 -6.13 3.19
C TYR A 171 1.42 -7.51 2.57
N MET A 172 1.01 -8.49 3.38
CA MET A 172 0.85 -9.88 3.03
C MET A 172 -0.60 -10.31 3.25
N ILE A 173 -1.08 -11.24 2.44
CA ILE A 173 -2.42 -11.82 2.57
C ILE A 173 -2.31 -13.33 2.76
N TYR A 174 -3.15 -13.89 3.64
CA TYR A 174 -3.33 -15.33 3.81
C TYR A 174 -4.81 -15.68 3.83
N GLY A 175 -5.14 -16.94 3.56
CA GLY A 175 -6.52 -17.42 3.56
C GLY A 175 -7.33 -16.97 2.35
N TYR A 176 -6.70 -16.78 1.20
CA TYR A 176 -7.41 -16.45 -0.02
C TYR A 176 -7.92 -17.72 -0.74
N TRP A 177 -8.81 -17.57 -1.68
CA TRP A 177 -9.64 -18.65 -2.27
C TRP A 177 -8.87 -19.74 -3.03
N LEU A 178 -7.65 -19.51 -3.47
CA LEU A 178 -6.80 -20.49 -4.15
C LEU A 178 -5.54 -20.84 -3.34
N GLU A 179 -5.48 -20.45 -2.09
CA GLU A 179 -4.32 -20.73 -1.24
C GLU A 179 -4.24 -22.23 -0.93
N THR A 180 -3.03 -22.76 -1.03
CA THR A 180 -2.67 -24.10 -0.56
C THR A 180 -1.61 -23.97 0.52
N GLU A 181 -1.44 -25.02 1.32
CA GLU A 181 -0.35 -25.05 2.33
C GLU A 181 1.02 -24.75 1.71
N GLN A 182 1.28 -25.32 0.53
CA GLN A 182 2.54 -25.07 -0.17
C GLN A 182 2.72 -23.60 -0.56
N ILE A 183 1.69 -22.95 -1.10
CA ILE A 183 1.72 -21.52 -1.44
C ILE A 183 1.99 -20.67 -0.19
N LEU A 184 1.36 -21.00 0.94
CA LEU A 184 1.56 -20.29 2.18
C LEU A 184 3.00 -20.48 2.70
N VAL A 185 3.51 -21.72 2.71
CA VAL A 185 4.88 -22.02 3.11
C VAL A 185 5.91 -21.32 2.22
N ASP A 186 5.74 -21.36 0.90
CA ASP A 186 6.62 -20.70 -0.05
C ASP A 186 6.61 -19.18 0.15
N SER A 187 5.43 -18.61 0.41
CA SER A 187 5.26 -17.18 0.70
C SER A 187 5.95 -16.77 2.01
N MET A 188 5.82 -17.59 3.05
CA MET A 188 6.50 -17.37 4.33
C MET A 188 8.02 -17.50 4.19
N GLU A 189 8.50 -18.49 3.45
CA GLU A 189 9.94 -18.68 3.22
C GLU A 189 10.55 -17.54 2.41
N THR A 190 9.88 -17.10 1.36
CA THR A 190 10.32 -15.93 0.58
C THR A 190 10.39 -14.68 1.47
N LEU A 191 9.36 -14.45 2.30
CA LEU A 191 9.34 -13.33 3.23
C LEU A 191 10.49 -13.44 4.26
N ARG A 192 10.74 -14.64 4.79
CA ARG A 192 11.85 -14.89 5.69
C ARG A 192 13.21 -14.53 5.06
N GLN A 193 13.41 -14.90 3.79
CA GLN A 193 14.61 -14.56 3.04
C GLN A 193 14.74 -13.05 2.85
N LEU A 194 13.66 -12.35 2.47
CA LEU A 194 13.66 -10.89 2.33
C LEU A 194 14.08 -10.18 3.63
N PHE A 195 13.64 -10.68 4.79
CA PHE A 195 14.08 -10.17 6.08
C PHE A 195 15.54 -10.51 6.38
N GLN A 196 15.97 -11.74 6.09
CA GLN A 196 17.34 -12.18 6.34
C GLN A 196 18.35 -11.34 5.54
N GLU A 197 18.04 -11.05 4.29
CA GLU A 197 18.85 -10.18 3.43
C GLU A 197 18.66 -8.68 3.76
N GLY A 198 17.78 -8.37 4.72
CA GLY A 198 17.46 -7.01 5.14
C GLY A 198 16.81 -6.19 4.04
N LEU A 199 16.11 -6.80 3.11
CA LEU A 199 15.38 -6.14 2.02
C LEU A 199 14.02 -5.61 2.48
N LEU A 200 13.52 -6.10 3.61
CA LEU A 200 12.32 -5.60 4.28
C LEU A 200 12.65 -5.23 5.73
N ASP A 201 12.10 -4.10 6.18
CA ASP A 201 12.20 -3.65 7.57
C ASP A 201 11.03 -4.15 8.41
N SER A 202 9.86 -4.32 7.79
CA SER A 202 8.67 -4.83 8.45
C SER A 202 7.67 -5.43 7.46
N ALA A 203 6.78 -6.28 7.97
CA ALA A 203 5.65 -6.80 7.20
C ALA A 203 4.43 -7.02 8.10
N PHE A 204 3.26 -7.00 7.51
CA PHE A 204 2.00 -7.27 8.18
C PHE A 204 1.16 -8.26 7.37
N TRP A 205 0.66 -9.33 8.05
CA TRP A 205 -0.20 -10.32 7.46
C TRP A 205 -1.68 -9.99 7.72
N HIS A 206 -2.44 -9.87 6.64
CA HIS A 206 -3.88 -9.71 6.68
C HIS A 206 -4.57 -11.01 6.30
N LYS A 207 -5.60 -11.39 7.05
CA LYS A 207 -6.49 -12.42 6.57
C LYS A 207 -7.29 -11.89 5.40
N PHE A 208 -7.41 -12.69 4.33
CA PHE A 208 -8.20 -12.32 3.18
C PHE A 208 -9.65 -12.05 3.58
N VAL A 209 -10.20 -10.97 3.07
CA VAL A 209 -11.60 -10.59 3.26
C VAL A 209 -12.26 -10.50 1.89
N LEU A 210 -13.28 -11.31 1.67
CA LEU A 210 -14.06 -11.27 0.43
C LEU A 210 -15.02 -10.09 0.47
N THR A 211 -14.79 -9.12 -0.40
CA THR A 211 -15.67 -7.96 -0.53
C THR A 211 -16.61 -8.11 -1.72
N LYS A 212 -17.83 -7.57 -1.63
CA LYS A 212 -18.83 -7.64 -2.72
C LYS A 212 -18.42 -6.82 -3.96
N HIS A 213 -17.44 -5.95 -3.84
CA HIS A 213 -16.95 -5.08 -4.90
C HIS A 213 -15.68 -5.59 -5.57
N SER A 214 -15.12 -6.69 -5.05
CA SER A 214 -13.91 -7.32 -5.59
C SER A 214 -14.16 -7.98 -6.95
N THR A 215 -13.10 -8.09 -7.73
CA THR A 215 -13.13 -8.80 -9.01
C THR A 215 -13.50 -10.27 -8.82
N VAL A 216 -12.90 -10.94 -7.83
CA VAL A 216 -13.16 -12.35 -7.55
C VAL A 216 -14.61 -12.62 -7.16
N PHE A 217 -15.27 -11.70 -6.43
CA PHE A 217 -16.68 -11.87 -6.12
C PHE A 217 -17.59 -11.74 -7.36
N LYS A 218 -17.27 -10.84 -8.28
CA LYS A 218 -17.98 -10.73 -9.57
C LYS A 218 -17.78 -11.99 -10.42
N GLU A 219 -16.57 -12.53 -10.42
CA GLU A 219 -16.26 -13.78 -11.12
C GLU A 219 -17.02 -14.96 -10.51
N TYR A 220 -17.13 -15.03 -9.18
CA TYR A 220 -17.98 -16.00 -8.49
C TYR A 220 -19.43 -15.90 -8.94
N LEU A 221 -20.02 -14.71 -8.99
CA LEU A 221 -21.39 -14.51 -9.47
C LEU A 221 -21.59 -14.92 -10.93
N SER A 222 -20.53 -14.94 -11.73
CA SER A 222 -20.55 -15.43 -13.12
C SER A 222 -20.30 -16.94 -13.27
N GLY A 223 -20.21 -17.67 -12.15
CA GLY A 223 -19.99 -19.12 -12.11
C GLY A 223 -18.54 -19.57 -12.10
N LYS A 224 -17.58 -18.63 -11.95
CA LYS A 224 -16.18 -18.95 -11.66
C LYS A 224 -15.96 -19.07 -10.15
N HIS A 225 -14.84 -19.68 -9.76
CA HIS A 225 -14.45 -19.82 -8.35
C HIS A 225 -15.53 -20.45 -7.44
N PRO A 226 -16.02 -21.66 -7.76
CA PRO A 226 -17.04 -22.34 -6.94
C PRO A 226 -16.52 -22.64 -5.51
N GLU A 227 -15.20 -22.69 -5.32
CA GLU A 227 -14.51 -22.86 -4.04
C GLU A 227 -14.76 -21.73 -3.04
N LEU A 228 -15.16 -20.55 -3.50
CA LEU A 228 -15.39 -19.39 -2.62
C LEU A 228 -16.56 -19.55 -1.68
N ASN A 229 -17.59 -20.29 -2.02
CA ASN A 229 -18.78 -20.57 -1.20
C ASN A 229 -19.15 -19.46 -0.17
N PRO A 230 -19.48 -18.23 -0.61
CA PRO A 230 -19.79 -17.13 0.32
C PRO A 230 -21.04 -17.44 1.14
N LEU A 231 -20.96 -17.19 2.45
CA LEU A 231 -22.09 -17.40 3.35
C LEU A 231 -23.14 -16.30 3.15
N ALA A 232 -24.42 -16.68 3.25
CA ALA A 232 -25.49 -15.70 3.31
C ALA A 232 -25.38 -14.89 4.60
N LEU A 233 -25.40 -13.55 4.48
CA LEU A 233 -25.46 -12.67 5.64
C LEU A 233 -26.92 -12.47 6.04
N ASP A 234 -27.30 -13.03 7.15
CA ASP A 234 -28.61 -12.82 7.74
C ASP A 234 -28.68 -11.40 8.36
N GLY A 235 -29.45 -10.50 7.74
CA GLY A 235 -29.85 -9.22 8.33
C GLY A 235 -28.78 -8.18 8.62
N SER A 236 -27.55 -8.36 8.16
CA SER A 236 -26.46 -7.43 8.44
C SER A 236 -26.56 -6.15 7.60
N ILE A 237 -26.54 -5.01 8.28
CA ILE A 237 -26.71 -3.67 7.72
C ILE A 237 -25.45 -3.17 6.97
N ILE A 238 -24.26 -3.78 7.19
CA ILE A 238 -23.00 -3.36 6.55
C ILE A 238 -22.34 -4.56 5.85
N PRO A 239 -22.75 -4.91 4.67
CA PRO A 239 -22.24 -6.12 4.03
C PRO A 239 -21.30 -5.79 2.87
N GLN A 240 -20.23 -5.07 3.11
CA GLN A 240 -19.16 -5.03 2.11
C GLN A 240 -18.36 -6.33 2.14
N ASN A 241 -18.16 -6.88 3.34
CA ASN A 241 -17.44 -8.12 3.55
C ASN A 241 -18.41 -9.31 3.54
N LYS A 242 -18.10 -10.32 2.72
CA LYS A 242 -18.83 -11.57 2.68
C LYS A 242 -18.05 -12.62 3.47
N PRO A 243 -18.57 -13.18 4.56
CA PRO A 243 -17.97 -14.35 5.16
C PRO A 243 -18.02 -15.50 4.14
N PHE A 244 -16.97 -16.30 4.11
CA PHE A 244 -16.87 -17.49 3.27
C PHE A 244 -16.16 -18.59 4.05
N ASN A 245 -16.50 -19.83 3.76
CA ASN A 245 -15.75 -20.98 4.26
C ASN A 245 -14.73 -21.35 3.18
N LEU A 246 -13.46 -21.29 3.52
CA LEU A 246 -12.48 -22.08 2.79
C LEU A 246 -12.86 -23.54 2.98
N GLN A 247 -13.01 -24.31 1.92
CA GLN A 247 -13.11 -25.76 2.05
C GLN A 247 -11.87 -26.20 2.82
N GLU A 248 -12.10 -27.02 3.85
CA GLU A 248 -11.11 -27.43 4.83
C GLU A 248 -9.92 -28.17 4.19
N ASN A 249 -9.03 -27.45 3.56
CA ASN A 249 -7.70 -27.97 3.24
C ASN A 249 -6.67 -27.64 4.33
N PHE A 250 -7.12 -27.00 5.42
CA PHE A 250 -6.32 -26.67 6.58
C PHE A 250 -6.84 -27.36 7.85
N ALA A 251 -7.39 -28.55 7.73
CA ALA A 251 -7.68 -29.42 8.87
C ALA A 251 -6.38 -30.09 9.30
N GLY A 252 -5.64 -29.45 10.18
CA GLY A 252 -4.49 -29.98 10.87
C GLY A 252 -4.46 -29.46 12.29
#